data_45d0aa4ee89914eee7899ab4296fa0bd
#
_entry.id   45d0aa4ee89914eee7899ab4296fa0bd
#
_cell.length_a   1.000
_cell.length_b   1.000
_cell.length_c   1.000
_cell.angle_alpha   90.00
_cell.angle_beta   90.00
_cell.angle_gamma   90.00
#
_symmetry.space_group_name_H-M   'P 1'
#
loop_
_entity.id
_entity.type
_entity.pdbx_description
1 polymer ?
#
loop_
_entity_poly.entity_id
_entity_poly.type
_entity_poly.pdbx_seq_one_letter_code
_entity_poly.pdbx_strand_id
1 'polypeptide(L)'
;MSRLLISCLAIILATSSTLVNSAGVPLIIDTDASFDVDDVVAVCMALALMDRGETDIKAIVHDAGIPEGIGAMSVLSHYYGHDDILLGAYKVMRCLTYVVLV
;
A
#
# COMPACT_ATOMS: atom_id res chain seq x y z
N MET A 1 24.80 45.23 -13.81
CA MET A 1 24.13 44.58 -12.65
C MET A 1 23.00 43.63 -13.04
N SER A 2 22.22 43.86 -14.04
CA SER A 2 21.08 42.98 -14.45
C SER A 2 21.48 41.59 -14.96
N ARG A 3 22.61 41.45 -15.64
CA ARG A 3 23.05 40.13 -16.18
C ARG A 3 23.53 39.15 -15.11
N LEU A 4 24.16 39.67 -14.05
CA LEU A 4 24.61 38.82 -12.94
C LEU A 4 23.40 38.26 -12.14
N LEU A 5 22.36 39.08 -11.91
CA LEU A 5 21.15 38.66 -11.21
C LEU A 5 20.38 37.59 -11.99
N ILE A 6 20.32 37.68 -13.32
CA ILE A 6 19.66 36.69 -14.17
C ILE A 6 20.44 35.36 -14.14
N SER A 7 21.78 35.40 -14.15
CA SER A 7 22.61 34.20 -14.05
C SER A 7 22.47 33.51 -12.69
N CYS A 8 22.41 34.24 -11.59
CA CYS A 8 22.19 33.67 -10.26
C CYS A 8 20.81 33.02 -10.14
N LEU A 9 19.77 33.65 -10.71
CA LEU A 9 18.41 33.12 -10.69
C LEU A 9 18.30 31.81 -11.52
N ALA A 10 19.00 31.73 -12.66
CA ALA A 10 19.03 30.53 -13.48
C ALA A 10 19.74 29.35 -12.80
N ILE A 11 20.78 29.62 -12.00
CA ILE A 11 21.49 28.58 -11.23
C ILE A 11 20.60 28.07 -10.09
N ILE A 12 19.84 28.95 -9.43
CA ILE A 12 18.93 28.56 -8.35
C ILE A 12 17.77 27.69 -8.89
N LEU A 13 17.25 27.95 -10.09
CA LEU A 13 16.23 27.12 -10.73
C LEU A 13 16.77 25.76 -11.19
N ALA A 14 18.05 25.65 -11.51
CA ALA A 14 18.66 24.40 -11.97
C ALA A 14 18.97 23.41 -10.83
N THR A 15 18.94 23.86 -9.58
CA THR A 15 19.11 22.99 -8.39
C THR A 15 17.80 22.41 -7.88
N SER A 16 16.67 22.71 -8.55
CA SER A 16 15.38 22.15 -8.16
C SER A 16 15.28 20.68 -8.55
N SER A 17 15.45 19.87 -7.53
CA SER A 17 14.83 18.55 -7.37
C SER A 17 15.11 17.53 -8.47
N THR A 18 16.19 16.79 -8.31
CA THR A 18 16.07 15.36 -8.56
C THR A 18 15.05 14.84 -7.54
N LEU A 19 13.78 14.81 -7.90
CA LEU A 19 12.82 13.94 -7.26
C LEU A 19 13.37 12.52 -7.48
N VAL A 20 14.05 11.99 -6.47
CA VAL A 20 14.29 10.56 -6.42
C VAL A 20 12.89 9.97 -6.30
N ASN A 21 12.34 9.56 -7.44
CA ASN A 21 11.15 8.72 -7.46
C ASN A 21 11.60 7.35 -6.93
N SER A 22 11.70 7.26 -5.61
CA SER A 22 11.90 5.98 -4.94
C SER A 22 10.60 5.22 -5.19
N ALA A 23 10.67 4.20 -6.03
CA ALA A 23 9.60 3.23 -6.09
C ALA A 23 9.36 2.72 -4.66
N GLY A 24 8.11 2.74 -4.21
CA GLY A 24 7.77 2.26 -2.88
C GLY A 24 8.28 0.84 -2.64
N VAL A 25 8.53 0.49 -1.40
CA VAL A 25 8.97 -0.87 -1.02
C VAL A 25 7.86 -1.85 -1.35
N PRO A 26 8.08 -2.87 -2.22
CA PRO A 26 7.06 -3.84 -2.55
C PRO A 26 6.73 -4.71 -1.33
N LEU A 27 5.44 -4.80 -1.00
CA LEU A 27 4.93 -5.55 0.15
C LEU A 27 3.87 -6.57 -0.27
N ILE A 28 3.88 -7.72 0.40
CA ILE A 28 2.75 -8.62 0.50
C ILE A 28 2.42 -8.68 1.99
N ILE A 29 1.18 -8.38 2.35
CA ILE A 29 0.71 -8.38 3.73
C ILE A 29 -0.03 -9.69 3.96
N ASP A 30 0.39 -10.44 4.96
CA ASP A 30 -0.31 -11.63 5.46
C ASP A 30 -0.86 -11.31 6.84
N THR A 31 -2.15 -11.49 7.07
CA THR A 31 -2.85 -11.01 8.27
C THR A 31 -3.95 -11.98 8.68
N ASP A 32 -4.10 -12.19 9.98
CA ASP A 32 -5.20 -12.94 10.57
C ASP A 32 -6.23 -12.04 11.27
N ALA A 33 -6.34 -10.78 10.80
CA ALA A 33 -7.21 -9.75 11.34
C ALA A 33 -8.60 -10.28 11.70
N SER A 34 -8.86 -10.45 13.01
CA SER A 34 -10.13 -11.01 13.49
C SER A 34 -10.55 -10.45 14.85
N PHE A 35 -9.75 -10.67 15.88
CA PHE A 35 -10.09 -10.30 17.26
C PHE A 35 -9.34 -9.05 17.73
N ASP A 36 -8.14 -8.83 17.23
CA ASP A 36 -7.26 -7.74 17.65
C ASP A 36 -7.25 -6.62 16.62
N VAL A 37 -7.12 -5.39 17.10
CA VAL A 37 -7.13 -4.19 16.24
C VAL A 37 -5.77 -3.89 15.62
N ASP A 38 -4.70 -4.52 16.08
CA ASP A 38 -3.33 -4.29 15.66
C ASP A 38 -3.11 -4.64 14.19
N ASP A 39 -3.67 -5.74 13.69
CA ASP A 39 -3.65 -6.11 12.28
C ASP A 39 -4.33 -5.05 11.40
N VAL A 40 -5.51 -4.59 11.82
CA VAL A 40 -6.24 -3.54 11.10
C VAL A 40 -5.41 -2.27 11.05
N VAL A 41 -4.78 -1.90 12.17
CA VAL A 41 -3.91 -0.73 12.24
C VAL A 41 -2.69 -0.90 11.33
N ALA A 42 -2.07 -2.08 11.31
CA ALA A 42 -0.92 -2.38 10.46
C ALA A 42 -1.27 -2.24 8.97
N VAL A 43 -2.42 -2.79 8.53
CA VAL A 43 -2.91 -2.64 7.15
C VAL A 43 -3.19 -1.17 6.83
N CYS A 44 -3.88 -0.44 7.71
CA CYS A 44 -4.13 1.00 7.50
C CYS A 44 -2.84 1.81 7.41
N MET A 45 -1.84 1.50 8.25
CA MET A 45 -0.53 2.16 8.17
C MET A 45 0.17 1.87 6.84
N ALA A 46 0.15 0.63 6.38
CA ALA A 46 0.77 0.25 5.11
C ALA A 46 0.09 0.95 3.92
N LEU A 47 -1.25 1.06 3.92
CA LEU A 47 -2.02 1.79 2.91
C LEU A 47 -1.71 3.29 2.94
N ALA A 48 -1.64 3.90 4.13
CA ALA A 48 -1.25 5.31 4.28
C ALA A 48 0.18 5.58 3.82
N LEU A 49 1.11 4.63 4.00
CA LEU A 49 2.46 4.71 3.46
C LEU A 49 2.48 4.54 1.93
N MET A 50 1.55 3.75 1.37
CA MET A 50 1.38 3.62 -0.07
C MET A 50 0.91 4.94 -0.70
N ASP A 51 -0.01 5.67 -0.06
CA ASP A 51 -0.41 7.02 -0.49
C ASP A 51 0.77 8.01 -0.52
N ARG A 52 1.76 7.78 0.32
CA ARG A 52 2.98 8.60 0.38
C ARG A 52 4.07 8.13 -0.58
N GLY A 53 3.84 7.01 -1.29
CA GLY A 53 4.80 6.40 -2.18
C GLY A 53 5.97 5.69 -1.48
N GLU A 54 5.83 5.40 -0.19
CA GLU A 54 6.85 4.71 0.61
C GLU A 54 6.73 3.18 0.51
N THR A 55 5.52 2.67 0.28
CA THR A 55 5.24 1.25 0.05
C THR A 55 4.53 1.03 -1.28
N ASP A 56 4.60 -0.20 -1.78
CA ASP A 56 3.93 -0.66 -2.99
C ASP A 56 3.29 -2.03 -2.66
N ILE A 57 2.05 -2.00 -2.16
CA ILE A 57 1.35 -3.21 -1.71
C ILE A 57 0.88 -3.99 -2.92
N LYS A 58 1.43 -5.17 -3.12
CA LYS A 58 1.10 -6.08 -4.23
C LYS A 58 -0.07 -6.99 -3.93
N ALA A 59 -0.21 -7.39 -2.68
CA ALA A 59 -1.33 -8.22 -2.24
C ALA A 59 -1.55 -8.10 -0.73
N ILE A 60 -2.79 -8.36 -0.30
CA ILE A 60 -3.15 -8.59 1.09
C ILE A 60 -3.80 -9.98 1.17
N VAL A 61 -3.27 -10.85 2.03
CA VAL A 61 -3.77 -12.19 2.25
C VAL A 61 -4.36 -12.28 3.65
N HIS A 62 -5.61 -12.76 3.74
CA HIS A 62 -6.27 -13.00 5.01
C HIS A 62 -6.31 -14.50 5.30
N ASP A 63 -5.58 -14.96 6.30
CA ASP A 63 -5.34 -16.38 6.56
C ASP A 63 -6.14 -16.96 7.74
N ALA A 64 -6.89 -16.15 8.49
CA ALA A 64 -7.72 -16.64 9.61
C ALA A 64 -8.89 -17.57 9.22
N GLY A 65 -9.16 -17.72 7.92
CA GLY A 65 -10.24 -18.57 7.42
C GLY A 65 -11.64 -18.07 7.73
N ILE A 66 -11.79 -16.79 8.09
CA ILE A 66 -13.06 -16.13 8.40
C ILE A 66 -13.50 -15.37 7.12
N PRO A 67 -14.68 -15.69 6.54
CA PRO A 67 -15.12 -15.06 5.29
C PRO A 67 -15.23 -13.53 5.35
N GLU A 68 -15.55 -12.99 6.51
CA GLU A 68 -15.71 -11.55 6.74
C GLU A 68 -14.38 -10.80 6.68
N GLY A 69 -13.26 -11.46 6.97
CA GLY A 69 -11.94 -10.85 7.02
C GLY A 69 -11.50 -10.30 5.68
N ILE A 70 -11.66 -11.07 4.59
CA ILE A 70 -11.31 -10.58 3.26
C ILE A 70 -12.21 -9.41 2.83
N GLY A 71 -13.49 -9.42 3.23
CA GLY A 71 -14.39 -8.31 3.01
C GLY A 71 -13.93 -7.05 3.74
N ALA A 72 -13.43 -7.17 4.97
CA ALA A 72 -12.86 -6.04 5.71
C ALA A 72 -11.61 -5.48 5.02
N MET A 73 -10.71 -6.34 4.51
CA MET A 73 -9.54 -5.89 3.74
C MET A 73 -9.95 -5.15 2.47
N SER A 74 -10.99 -5.63 1.77
CA SER A 74 -11.55 -4.94 0.59
C SER A 74 -12.08 -3.55 0.94
N VAL A 75 -12.81 -3.42 2.05
CA VAL A 75 -13.32 -2.12 2.51
C VAL A 75 -12.20 -1.16 2.86
N LEU A 76 -11.15 -1.64 3.53
CA LEU A 76 -9.99 -0.81 3.87
C LEU A 76 -9.26 -0.34 2.60
N SER A 77 -8.97 -1.25 1.67
CA SER A 77 -8.31 -0.90 0.40
C SER A 77 -9.14 0.13 -0.37
N HIS A 78 -10.46 -0.06 -0.45
CA HIS A 78 -11.37 0.87 -1.10
C HIS A 78 -11.37 2.26 -0.42
N TYR A 79 -11.38 2.30 0.91
CA TYR A 79 -11.35 3.55 1.68
C TYR A 79 -10.12 4.39 1.38
N TYR A 80 -8.96 3.76 1.17
CA TYR A 80 -7.72 4.41 0.77
C TYR A 80 -7.59 4.62 -0.74
N GLY A 81 -8.57 4.18 -1.56
CA GLY A 81 -8.57 4.36 -3.02
C GLY A 81 -7.69 3.37 -3.78
N HIS A 82 -7.34 2.24 -3.18
CA HIS A 82 -6.48 1.21 -3.75
C HIS A 82 -7.27 -0.08 -4.07
N ASP A 83 -8.24 0.04 -4.98
CA ASP A 83 -9.10 -1.10 -5.40
C ASP A 83 -8.37 -2.13 -6.26
N ASP A 84 -7.19 -1.81 -6.73
CA ASP A 84 -6.33 -2.63 -7.59
C ASP A 84 -5.41 -3.60 -6.82
N ILE A 85 -5.36 -3.49 -5.48
CA ILE A 85 -4.59 -4.40 -4.65
C ILE A 85 -5.22 -5.80 -4.72
N LEU A 86 -4.38 -6.81 -5.02
CA LEU A 86 -4.82 -8.20 -5.02
C LEU A 86 -5.20 -8.64 -3.61
N LEU A 87 -6.40 -9.20 -3.46
CA LEU A 87 -6.88 -9.73 -2.19
C LEU A 87 -6.93 -11.25 -2.25
N GLY A 88 -6.31 -11.91 -1.29
CA GLY A 88 -6.31 -13.36 -1.14
C GLY A 88 -6.93 -13.79 0.18
N ALA A 89 -7.67 -14.88 0.19
CA ALA A 89 -8.20 -15.46 1.42
C ALA A 89 -7.89 -16.95 1.53
N TYR A 90 -7.49 -17.38 2.72
CA TYR A 90 -7.41 -18.78 3.06
C TYR A 90 -8.81 -19.33 3.29
N LYS A 91 -9.21 -20.28 2.47
CA LYS A 91 -10.51 -20.96 2.60
C LYS A 91 -10.33 -22.35 3.14
N VAL A 92 -10.72 -22.57 4.39
CA VAL A 92 -10.81 -23.91 4.96
C VAL A 92 -12.04 -24.61 4.35
N MET A 93 -11.84 -25.33 3.26
CA MET A 93 -12.78 -26.38 2.88
C MET A 93 -12.23 -27.75 3.34
N ARG A 94 -13.10 -28.61 3.81
CA ARG A 94 -12.79 -29.91 4.42
C ARG A 94 -11.86 -30.85 3.62
N CYS A 95 -11.37 -30.45 2.44
CA CYS A 95 -10.48 -31.30 1.64
C CYS A 95 -9.55 -30.57 0.66
N LEU A 96 -9.66 -29.26 0.44
CA LEU A 96 -8.84 -28.57 -0.55
C LEU A 96 -8.60 -27.11 -0.13
N THR A 97 -7.33 -26.75 -0.04
CA THR A 97 -6.91 -25.37 0.18
C THR A 97 -6.99 -24.62 -1.14
N TYR A 98 -7.85 -23.61 -1.24
CA TYR A 98 -7.90 -22.71 -2.38
C TYR A 98 -7.52 -21.31 -1.94
N VAL A 99 -6.62 -20.70 -2.67
CA VAL A 99 -6.43 -19.23 -2.63
C VAL A 99 -7.46 -18.66 -3.60
N VAL A 100 -8.42 -17.90 -3.08
CA VAL A 100 -9.36 -17.15 -3.91
C VAL A 100 -8.79 -15.77 -4.09
N LEU A 101 -8.40 -15.43 -5.31
CA LEU A 101 -8.11 -14.07 -5.71
C LEU A 101 -9.44 -13.41 -6.08
N VAL A 102 -9.77 -12.30 -5.46
CA VAL A 102 -10.98 -11.50 -5.72
C VAL A 102 -10.61 -10.32 -6.59
#